data_ff07126e4601c14167a59829762d0810
#
_entry.id   ff07126e4601c14167a59829762d0810
#
_cell.length_a   1.000
_cell.length_b   1.000
_cell.length_c   1.000
_cell.angle_alpha   90.00
_cell.angle_beta   90.00
_cell.angle_gamma   90.00
#
_symmetry.space_group_name_H-M   'P 1'
#
loop_
_entity.id
_entity.type
_entity.pdbx_description
1 polymer ?
#
loop_
_entity_poly.entity_id
_entity_poly.type
_entity_poly.pdbx_seq_one_letter_code
_entity_poly.pdbx_strand_id
1 'polypeptide(L)'
;MSSYTFVTTFSNKGYQVYGQAFLDSFIEHGDGLKCIVYHESQGNVDIHPRLEWRNLDWDRDRERFIQDWGKDPDKVGNPQRPNSQAIRFCHKVFALTDAVKHCKTDWLIWCDADVTFHAPIKPELEHVCLDGKLLAYLGRVSAPYTECGFVAYKVSSNPVKQLLDDMRHYYTSGEMFQRPKTDWHDSKCFDIARERSGIDPSKWHNLSEGLGGWHVWPRTLLERFSRHQKGPTRKRDTYGSIAP
;
A
#
# COMPACT_ATOMS: atom_id res chain seq x y z
N MET A 1 1.09 -6.08 -24.10
CA MET A 1 0.59 -6.51 -22.77
C MET A 1 1.22 -5.62 -21.73
N SER A 2 0.42 -5.13 -20.76
CA SER A 2 0.95 -4.36 -19.64
C SER A 2 1.85 -5.22 -18.75
N SER A 3 2.84 -4.59 -18.12
CA SER A 3 3.76 -5.23 -17.18
C SER A 3 3.54 -4.70 -15.77
N TYR A 4 3.78 -5.54 -14.74
CA TYR A 4 3.38 -5.26 -13.37
C TYR A 4 4.51 -5.59 -12.39
N THR A 5 4.69 -4.72 -11.38
CA THR A 5 5.54 -4.95 -10.22
C THR A 5 4.74 -4.66 -8.95
N PHE A 6 4.77 -5.57 -7.99
CA PHE A 6 4.18 -5.35 -6.67
C PHE A 6 5.16 -4.63 -5.75
N VAL A 7 4.63 -3.93 -4.78
CA VAL A 7 5.41 -3.34 -3.68
C VAL A 7 4.66 -3.51 -2.37
N THR A 8 5.40 -3.85 -1.32
CA THR A 8 4.88 -3.99 0.05
C THR A 8 5.94 -3.59 1.07
N THR A 9 5.52 -3.38 2.32
CA THR A 9 6.43 -3.20 3.47
C THR A 9 5.88 -3.85 4.73
N PHE A 10 6.77 -4.25 5.61
CA PHE A 10 6.44 -4.76 6.94
C PHE A 10 7.64 -4.64 7.89
N SER A 11 7.35 -4.52 9.19
CA SER A 11 8.34 -4.66 10.24
C SER A 11 8.73 -6.13 10.45
N ASN A 12 9.80 -6.39 11.23
CA ASN A 12 10.18 -7.77 11.61
C ASN A 12 9.02 -8.52 12.30
N LYS A 13 8.26 -7.84 13.16
CA LYS A 13 7.08 -8.42 13.79
C LYS A 13 6.00 -8.70 12.74
N GLY A 14 5.77 -7.74 11.82
CA GLY A 14 4.81 -7.90 10.72
C GLY A 14 5.18 -9.06 9.79
N TYR A 15 6.49 -9.26 9.52
CA TYR A 15 6.97 -10.41 8.76
C TYR A 15 6.54 -11.73 9.38
N GLN A 16 6.78 -11.90 10.68
CA GLN A 16 6.42 -13.14 11.39
C GLN A 16 4.92 -13.39 11.48
N VAL A 17 4.11 -12.32 11.53
CA VAL A 17 2.66 -12.44 11.73
C VAL A 17 1.91 -12.64 10.42
N TYR A 18 2.31 -11.94 9.35
CA TYR A 18 1.57 -11.96 8.07
C TYR A 18 2.46 -11.83 6.83
N GLY A 19 3.64 -11.20 6.94
CA GLY A 19 4.49 -10.94 5.78
C GLY A 19 5.00 -12.22 5.12
N GLN A 20 5.35 -13.25 5.90
CA GLN A 20 5.74 -14.56 5.37
C GLN A 20 4.62 -15.16 4.52
N ALA A 21 3.39 -15.18 5.03
CA ALA A 21 2.24 -15.73 4.30
C ALA A 21 1.94 -14.94 3.01
N PHE A 22 2.13 -13.61 3.03
CA PHE A 22 2.07 -12.79 1.82
C PHE A 22 3.10 -13.25 0.79
N LEU A 23 4.37 -13.38 1.18
CA LEU A 23 5.46 -13.74 0.28
C LEU A 23 5.30 -15.15 -0.28
N ASP A 24 4.97 -16.12 0.56
CA ASP A 24 4.76 -17.52 0.14
C ASP A 24 3.63 -17.60 -0.89
N SER A 25 2.49 -16.99 -0.61
CA SER A 25 1.35 -16.98 -1.52
C SER A 25 1.64 -16.18 -2.81
N PHE A 26 2.41 -15.10 -2.72
CA PHE A 26 2.85 -14.36 -3.91
C PHE A 26 3.81 -15.18 -4.78
N ILE A 27 4.72 -15.94 -4.16
CA ILE A 27 5.61 -16.85 -4.87
C ILE A 27 4.80 -17.97 -5.52
N GLU A 28 3.79 -18.52 -4.87
CA GLU A 28 2.96 -19.58 -5.41
C GLU A 28 2.11 -19.11 -6.60
N HIS A 29 1.43 -17.97 -6.48
CA HIS A 29 0.39 -17.54 -7.43
C HIS A 29 0.80 -16.40 -8.37
N GLY A 30 1.96 -15.77 -8.16
CA GLY A 30 2.42 -14.60 -8.91
C GLY A 30 3.32 -14.93 -10.10
N ASP A 31 2.98 -15.89 -10.96
CA ASP A 31 3.80 -16.34 -12.08
C ASP A 31 4.38 -15.19 -12.91
N GLY A 32 5.72 -15.13 -12.98
CA GLY A 32 6.48 -14.11 -13.72
C GLY A 32 6.41 -12.68 -13.12
N LEU A 33 5.63 -12.45 -12.07
CA LEU A 33 5.55 -11.15 -11.41
C LEU A 33 6.72 -10.95 -10.44
N LYS A 34 7.12 -9.68 -10.25
CA LYS A 34 8.12 -9.27 -9.25
C LYS A 34 7.46 -8.49 -8.13
N CYS A 35 8.04 -8.58 -6.92
CA CYS A 35 7.66 -7.80 -5.77
C CYS A 35 8.89 -7.09 -5.19
N ILE A 36 8.81 -5.77 -5.04
CA ILE A 36 9.77 -4.98 -4.26
C ILE A 36 9.29 -5.03 -2.80
N VAL A 37 10.13 -5.57 -1.93
CA VAL A 37 9.80 -5.78 -0.52
C VAL A 37 10.66 -4.84 0.32
N TYR A 38 10.03 -3.90 0.99
CA TYR A 38 10.71 -3.03 1.94
C TYR A 38 10.63 -3.61 3.35
N HIS A 39 11.78 -3.77 3.99
CA HIS A 39 11.85 -4.14 5.41
C HIS A 39 12.27 -2.93 6.25
N GLU A 40 11.72 -2.84 7.45
CA GLU A 40 11.90 -1.71 8.38
C GLU A 40 13.06 -1.92 9.37
N SER A 41 13.86 -2.97 9.18
CA SER A 41 15.06 -3.26 9.96
C SER A 41 15.81 -4.43 9.31
N GLN A 42 17.07 -4.67 9.72
CA GLN A 42 17.83 -5.82 9.24
C GLN A 42 17.22 -7.13 9.78
N GLY A 43 16.48 -7.83 8.94
CA GLY A 43 15.91 -9.15 9.22
C GLY A 43 16.43 -10.21 8.25
N ASN A 44 16.11 -11.46 8.51
CA ASN A 44 16.31 -12.53 7.53
C ASN A 44 15.50 -12.21 6.28
N VAL A 45 16.17 -12.19 5.13
CA VAL A 45 15.54 -11.98 3.83
C VAL A 45 15.49 -13.31 3.10
N ASP A 46 14.31 -13.70 2.66
CA ASP A 46 14.16 -14.88 1.79
C ASP A 46 14.71 -14.56 0.40
N ILE A 47 15.73 -15.30 -0.01
CA ILE A 47 16.33 -15.13 -1.33
C ILE A 47 15.45 -15.84 -2.36
N HIS A 48 14.69 -15.05 -3.12
CA HIS A 48 13.90 -15.57 -4.23
C HIS A 48 14.02 -14.64 -5.45
N PRO A 49 14.19 -15.13 -6.68
CA PRO A 49 14.47 -14.30 -7.86
C PRO A 49 13.36 -13.31 -8.23
N ARG A 50 12.16 -13.49 -7.71
CA ARG A 50 11.03 -12.57 -7.89
C ARG A 50 10.88 -11.55 -6.77
N LEU A 51 11.66 -11.64 -5.68
CA LEU A 51 11.64 -10.72 -4.56
C LEU A 51 12.86 -9.81 -4.62
N GLU A 52 12.64 -8.51 -4.73
CA GLU A 52 13.68 -7.49 -4.62
C GLU A 52 13.60 -6.84 -3.24
N TRP A 53 14.51 -7.23 -2.35
CA TRP A 53 14.57 -6.71 -0.99
C TRP A 53 15.27 -5.36 -0.92
N ARG A 54 14.65 -4.41 -0.20
CA ARG A 54 15.18 -3.07 0.05
C ARG A 54 15.05 -2.70 1.51
N ASN A 55 16.08 -2.04 2.04
CA ASN A 55 16.04 -1.53 3.40
C ASN A 55 15.41 -0.13 3.40
N LEU A 56 14.28 0.01 4.08
CA LEU A 56 13.56 1.28 4.19
C LEU A 56 14.31 2.30 5.07
N ASP A 57 15.22 1.85 5.95
CA ASP A 57 16.05 2.74 6.79
C ASP A 57 17.06 3.58 5.97
N TRP A 58 17.28 3.23 4.71
CA TRP A 58 18.12 4.03 3.81
C TRP A 58 17.38 5.22 3.17
N ASP A 59 16.07 5.32 3.35
CA ASP A 59 15.31 6.48 2.90
C ASP A 59 15.51 7.66 3.87
N ARG A 60 16.32 8.64 3.46
CA ARG A 60 16.68 9.79 4.29
C ARG A 60 15.50 10.68 4.66
N ASP A 61 14.52 10.80 3.80
CA ASP A 61 13.32 11.60 4.08
C ASP A 61 12.46 10.93 5.14
N ARG A 62 12.33 9.59 5.07
CA ARG A 62 11.67 8.81 6.11
C ARG A 62 12.41 8.93 7.44
N GLU A 63 13.74 8.78 7.41
CA GLU A 63 14.56 8.90 8.61
C GLU A 63 14.36 10.28 9.26
N ARG A 64 14.44 11.35 8.48
CA ARG A 64 14.18 12.72 8.95
C ARG A 64 12.76 12.83 9.52
N PHE A 65 11.75 12.35 8.82
CA PHE A 65 10.37 12.40 9.30
C PHE A 65 10.21 11.71 10.67
N ILE A 66 10.84 10.56 10.86
CA ILE A 66 10.82 9.84 12.15
C ILE A 66 11.62 10.59 13.22
N GLN A 67 12.76 11.19 12.88
CA GLN A 67 13.55 11.99 13.84
C GLN A 67 12.78 13.22 14.31
N ASP A 68 12.12 13.92 13.39
CA ASP A 68 11.38 15.15 13.69
C ASP A 68 10.09 14.88 14.49
N TRP A 69 9.40 13.77 14.23
CA TRP A 69 8.05 13.53 14.73
C TRP A 69 7.86 12.24 15.55
N GLY A 70 8.80 11.30 15.52
CA GLY A 70 8.67 9.98 16.14
C GLY A 70 8.68 9.99 17.67
N LYS A 71 9.03 11.11 18.30
CA LYS A 71 8.98 11.29 19.76
C LYS A 71 7.69 11.97 20.23
N ASP A 72 6.87 12.49 19.31
CA ASP A 72 5.59 13.12 19.62
C ASP A 72 4.53 12.02 19.81
N PRO A 73 4.01 11.81 21.03
CA PRO A 73 3.04 10.75 21.29
C PRO A 73 1.75 10.89 20.47
N ASP A 74 1.39 12.12 20.09
CA ASP A 74 0.23 12.38 19.23
C ASP A 74 0.43 11.84 17.81
N LYS A 75 1.68 11.82 17.31
CA LYS A 75 2.02 11.45 15.92
C LYS A 75 2.49 10.01 15.79
N VAL A 76 3.09 9.45 16.84
CA VAL A 76 3.40 8.01 16.93
C VAL A 76 2.11 7.20 16.92
N GLY A 77 1.08 7.75 17.54
CA GLY A 77 -0.26 7.23 17.44
C GLY A 77 -0.75 6.50 18.68
N ASN A 78 -2.07 6.53 18.82
CA ASN A 78 -2.79 5.77 19.83
C ASN A 78 -3.31 4.48 19.15
N PRO A 79 -3.00 3.28 19.65
CA PRO A 79 -3.55 2.01 19.14
C PRO A 79 -5.07 2.00 19.06
N GLN A 80 -5.75 2.78 19.94
CA GLN A 80 -7.21 2.95 19.95
C GLN A 80 -7.71 3.95 18.89
N ARG A 81 -6.82 4.69 18.24
CA ARG A 81 -7.13 5.67 17.18
C ARG A 81 -6.19 5.46 15.99
N PRO A 82 -6.34 4.37 15.22
CA PRO A 82 -5.39 3.98 14.18
C PRO A 82 -5.16 5.07 13.13
N ASN A 83 -6.14 5.90 12.83
CA ASN A 83 -6.04 6.95 11.83
C ASN A 83 -5.13 8.14 12.22
N SER A 84 -4.72 8.24 13.49
CA SER A 84 -3.77 9.26 13.95
C SER A 84 -2.32 8.76 14.02
N GLN A 85 -2.00 7.64 13.37
CA GLN A 85 -0.68 7.01 13.45
C GLN A 85 0.22 7.42 12.28
N ALA A 86 0.56 8.72 12.19
CA ALA A 86 1.39 9.24 11.11
C ALA A 86 2.70 8.45 10.93
N ILE A 87 3.38 8.13 12.03
CA ILE A 87 4.65 7.38 12.00
C ILE A 87 4.45 5.95 11.48
N ARG A 88 3.36 5.28 11.85
CA ARG A 88 3.07 3.94 11.33
C ARG A 88 2.83 3.96 9.82
N PHE A 89 2.06 4.92 9.35
CA PHE A 89 1.68 4.99 7.92
C PHE A 89 2.77 5.60 7.04
N CYS A 90 3.76 6.32 7.61
CA CYS A 90 4.85 6.87 6.83
C CYS A 90 5.65 5.77 6.11
N HIS A 91 5.85 4.61 6.73
CA HIS A 91 6.59 3.49 6.14
C HIS A 91 6.02 3.08 4.79
N LYS A 92 4.69 3.01 4.69
CA LYS A 92 3.99 2.70 3.44
C LYS A 92 4.24 3.75 2.36
N VAL A 93 4.08 5.02 2.70
CA VAL A 93 4.22 6.11 1.72
C VAL A 93 5.66 6.20 1.23
N PHE A 94 6.65 6.11 2.12
CA PHE A 94 8.06 6.14 1.73
C PHE A 94 8.46 4.91 0.91
N ALA A 95 8.01 3.70 1.28
CA ALA A 95 8.26 2.49 0.50
C ALA A 95 7.67 2.59 -0.91
N LEU A 96 6.40 2.99 -1.03
CA LEU A 96 5.71 3.13 -2.31
C LEU A 96 6.40 4.16 -3.21
N THR A 97 6.72 5.34 -2.68
CA THR A 97 7.29 6.44 -3.47
C THR A 97 8.76 6.20 -3.85
N ASP A 98 9.52 5.46 -3.03
CA ASP A 98 10.85 5.02 -3.41
C ASP A 98 10.81 3.91 -4.47
N ALA A 99 9.86 2.97 -4.39
CA ALA A 99 9.70 1.88 -5.35
C ALA A 99 9.51 2.36 -6.80
N VAL A 100 8.96 3.56 -7.01
CA VAL A 100 8.84 4.16 -8.36
C VAL A 100 10.19 4.25 -9.06
N LYS A 101 11.26 4.56 -8.34
CA LYS A 101 12.63 4.70 -8.87
C LYS A 101 13.20 3.37 -9.38
N HIS A 102 12.67 2.26 -8.88
CA HIS A 102 13.15 0.90 -9.13
C HIS A 102 12.21 0.09 -10.02
N CYS A 103 10.95 0.53 -10.13
CA CYS A 103 9.94 -0.10 -10.98
C CYS A 103 10.30 0.07 -12.47
N LYS A 104 10.44 -1.06 -13.18
CA LYS A 104 10.74 -1.10 -14.61
C LYS A 104 9.54 -1.55 -15.45
N THR A 105 8.38 -1.64 -14.84
CA THR A 105 7.14 -2.07 -15.47
C THR A 105 6.17 -0.90 -15.63
N ASP A 106 5.10 -1.09 -16.39
CA ASP A 106 4.10 -0.05 -16.62
C ASP A 106 3.34 0.32 -15.35
N TRP A 107 3.05 -0.70 -14.54
CA TRP A 107 2.27 -0.57 -13.32
C TRP A 107 3.07 -0.96 -12.08
N LEU A 108 3.02 -0.10 -11.07
CA LEU A 108 3.45 -0.39 -9.71
C LEU A 108 2.20 -0.62 -8.85
N ILE A 109 2.12 -1.75 -8.18
CA ILE A 109 0.95 -2.16 -7.42
C ILE A 109 1.31 -2.21 -5.94
N TRP A 110 0.77 -1.28 -5.16
CA TRP A 110 0.80 -1.40 -3.72
C TRP A 110 -0.16 -2.50 -3.27
N CYS A 111 0.33 -3.40 -2.41
CA CYS A 111 -0.47 -4.40 -1.74
C CYS A 111 -0.05 -4.50 -0.27
N ASP A 112 -1.01 -4.35 0.65
CA ASP A 112 -0.73 -4.49 2.08
C ASP A 112 -0.26 -5.92 2.38
N ALA A 113 0.73 -6.07 3.25
CA ALA A 113 1.36 -7.36 3.54
C ALA A 113 0.49 -8.35 4.33
N ASP A 114 -0.69 -7.92 4.80
CA ASP A 114 -1.71 -8.79 5.39
C ASP A 114 -2.73 -9.32 4.36
N VAL A 115 -2.34 -9.31 3.09
CA VAL A 115 -3.04 -9.97 1.98
C VAL A 115 -2.42 -11.33 1.73
N THR A 116 -3.23 -12.33 1.38
CA THR A 116 -2.79 -13.64 0.85
C THR A 116 -3.42 -13.88 -0.51
N PHE A 117 -2.65 -14.52 -1.40
CA PHE A 117 -3.12 -14.91 -2.73
C PHE A 117 -3.54 -16.38 -2.72
N HIS A 118 -4.58 -16.75 -3.45
CA HIS A 118 -5.11 -18.11 -3.50
C HIS A 118 -5.46 -18.56 -4.93
N ALA A 119 -5.18 -17.73 -5.92
CA ALA A 119 -5.34 -18.05 -7.33
C ALA A 119 -4.35 -17.22 -8.17
N PRO A 120 -4.11 -17.58 -9.45
CA PRO A 120 -3.19 -16.87 -10.34
C PRO A 120 -3.46 -15.37 -10.41
N ILE A 121 -2.45 -14.55 -10.10
CA ILE A 121 -2.59 -13.09 -9.98
C ILE A 121 -2.64 -12.44 -11.36
N LYS A 122 -1.72 -12.82 -12.25
CA LYS A 122 -1.46 -12.10 -13.50
C LYS A 122 -2.68 -11.99 -14.43
N PRO A 123 -3.50 -13.03 -14.64
CA PRO A 123 -4.69 -12.92 -15.48
C PRO A 123 -5.71 -11.90 -14.94
N GLU A 124 -5.86 -11.82 -13.62
CA GLU A 124 -6.81 -10.89 -12.99
C GLU A 124 -6.34 -9.43 -13.05
N LEU A 125 -5.01 -9.19 -13.14
CA LEU A 125 -4.48 -7.83 -13.28
C LEU A 125 -4.90 -7.16 -14.59
N GLU A 126 -5.20 -7.90 -15.65
CA GLU A 126 -5.74 -7.34 -16.89
C GLU A 126 -7.14 -6.73 -16.69
N HIS A 127 -7.90 -7.26 -15.74
CA HIS A 127 -9.21 -6.72 -15.35
C HIS A 127 -9.10 -5.59 -14.30
N VAL A 128 -8.02 -5.54 -13.54
CA VAL A 128 -7.72 -4.47 -12.57
C VAL A 128 -7.13 -3.24 -13.27
N CYS A 129 -6.08 -3.45 -14.05
CA CYS A 129 -5.27 -2.41 -14.69
C CYS A 129 -5.73 -2.21 -16.14
N LEU A 130 -6.95 -1.74 -16.31
CA LEU A 130 -7.58 -1.59 -17.62
C LEU A 130 -6.81 -0.64 -18.54
N ASP A 131 -6.86 -0.93 -19.84
CA ASP A 131 -6.29 -0.02 -20.83
C ASP A 131 -6.94 1.37 -20.77
N GLY A 132 -6.15 2.40 -21.03
CA GLY A 132 -6.59 3.79 -20.93
C GLY A 132 -6.75 4.31 -19.48
N LYS A 133 -6.66 3.46 -18.45
CA LYS A 133 -6.67 3.88 -17.04
C LYS A 133 -5.27 4.17 -16.53
N LEU A 134 -5.18 5.02 -15.50
CA LEU A 134 -3.93 5.43 -14.86
C LEU A 134 -3.85 5.00 -13.40
N LEU A 135 -4.99 4.80 -12.75
CA LEU A 135 -5.12 4.34 -11.36
C LEU A 135 -6.18 3.26 -11.26
N ALA A 136 -5.95 2.25 -10.39
CA ALA A 136 -7.00 1.34 -9.93
C ALA A 136 -6.96 1.27 -8.39
N TYR A 137 -8.11 1.47 -7.73
CA TYR A 137 -8.18 1.61 -6.28
C TYR A 137 -9.55 1.19 -5.72
N LEU A 138 -9.65 1.08 -4.40
CA LEU A 138 -10.87 0.71 -3.68
C LEU A 138 -11.55 1.95 -3.07
N GLY A 139 -12.35 2.67 -3.85
CA GLY A 139 -13.19 3.76 -3.34
C GLY A 139 -14.34 3.24 -2.48
N ARG A 140 -14.90 4.08 -1.60
CA ARG A 140 -16.00 3.70 -0.69
C ARG A 140 -17.03 4.81 -0.65
N VAL A 141 -18.29 4.47 -0.94
CA VAL A 141 -19.37 5.47 -1.07
C VAL A 141 -19.64 6.24 0.23
N SER A 142 -19.53 5.59 1.39
CA SER A 142 -19.91 6.19 2.69
C SER A 142 -18.76 6.29 3.70
N ALA A 143 -17.52 6.08 3.26
CA ALA A 143 -16.36 6.24 4.12
C ALA A 143 -15.61 7.54 3.78
N PRO A 144 -14.96 8.16 4.77
CA PRO A 144 -14.30 9.45 4.56
C PRO A 144 -13.00 9.37 3.74
N TYR A 145 -12.57 8.16 3.35
CA TYR A 145 -11.33 7.93 2.58
C TYR A 145 -11.31 6.56 1.89
N THR A 146 -10.45 6.43 0.88
CA THR A 146 -10.16 5.21 0.11
C THR A 146 -9.63 4.07 1.00
N GLU A 147 -9.95 2.82 0.67
CA GLU A 147 -9.30 1.65 1.26
C GLU A 147 -8.00 1.35 0.52
N CYS A 148 -6.86 1.79 1.05
CA CYS A 148 -5.56 1.69 0.38
C CYS A 148 -4.82 0.37 0.61
N GLY A 149 -5.50 -0.72 0.94
CA GLY A 149 -4.89 -2.05 1.01
C GLY A 149 -4.37 -2.56 -0.34
N PHE A 150 -4.97 -2.05 -1.43
CA PHE A 150 -4.55 -2.27 -2.81
C PHE A 150 -4.73 -0.98 -3.61
N VAL A 151 -3.66 -0.54 -4.27
CA VAL A 151 -3.72 0.55 -5.25
C VAL A 151 -2.72 0.27 -6.38
N ALA A 152 -3.20 0.28 -7.63
CA ALA A 152 -2.34 0.16 -8.80
C ALA A 152 -2.11 1.53 -9.45
N TYR A 153 -0.85 1.84 -9.72
CA TYR A 153 -0.36 3.10 -10.27
C TYR A 153 0.32 2.86 -11.62
N LYS A 154 -0.15 3.47 -12.71
CA LYS A 154 0.52 3.41 -14.02
C LYS A 154 1.74 4.34 -14.03
N VAL A 155 2.85 3.87 -13.46
CA VAL A 155 4.05 4.67 -13.25
C VAL A 155 4.83 5.00 -14.52
N SER A 156 4.46 4.43 -15.66
CA SER A 156 4.89 4.90 -16.98
C SER A 156 4.29 6.29 -17.35
N SER A 157 3.29 6.76 -16.58
CA SER A 157 2.60 8.05 -16.77
C SER A 157 3.17 9.14 -15.86
N ASN A 158 3.56 10.29 -16.43
CA ASN A 158 4.07 11.42 -15.64
C ASN A 158 3.06 11.99 -14.63
N PRO A 159 1.76 12.16 -14.94
CA PRO A 159 0.78 12.58 -13.93
C PRO A 159 0.70 11.66 -12.71
N VAL A 160 0.88 10.34 -12.90
CA VAL A 160 0.89 9.38 -11.78
C VAL A 160 2.18 9.50 -10.96
N LYS A 161 3.32 9.77 -11.60
CA LYS A 161 4.58 10.05 -10.87
C LYS A 161 4.42 11.29 -10.00
N GLN A 162 3.84 12.37 -10.57
CA GLN A 162 3.56 13.59 -9.82
C GLN A 162 2.63 13.34 -8.63
N LEU A 163 1.58 12.54 -8.79
CA LEU A 163 0.71 12.14 -7.68
C LEU A 163 1.50 11.47 -6.55
N LEU A 164 2.43 10.58 -6.90
CA LEU A 164 3.27 9.89 -5.91
C LEU A 164 4.29 10.85 -5.27
N ASP A 165 4.83 11.80 -6.01
CA ASP A 165 5.68 12.87 -5.47
C ASP A 165 4.88 13.77 -4.50
N ASP A 166 3.63 14.09 -4.81
CA ASP A 166 2.73 14.84 -3.93
C ASP A 166 2.42 14.08 -2.64
N MET A 167 2.22 12.75 -2.72
CA MET A 167 2.08 11.90 -1.52
C MET A 167 3.32 11.96 -0.64
N ARG A 168 4.51 11.89 -1.23
CA ARG A 168 5.78 12.01 -0.50
C ARG A 168 5.92 13.40 0.12
N HIS A 169 5.63 14.46 -0.64
CA HIS A 169 5.68 15.84 -0.17
C HIS A 169 4.73 16.09 1.00
N TYR A 170 3.54 15.53 0.98
CA TYR A 170 2.55 15.64 2.06
C TYR A 170 3.10 15.20 3.43
N TYR A 171 3.94 14.15 3.44
CA TYR A 171 4.67 13.71 4.63
C TYR A 171 5.89 14.58 4.91
N THR A 172 6.78 14.77 3.94
CA THR A 172 8.08 15.45 4.15
C THR A 172 7.94 16.92 4.51
N SER A 173 6.91 17.60 4.05
CA SER A 173 6.62 19.00 4.39
C SER A 173 5.94 19.16 5.76
N GLY A 174 5.41 18.08 6.34
CA GLY A 174 4.58 18.14 7.54
C GLY A 174 3.18 18.72 7.31
N GLU A 175 2.77 18.94 6.04
CA GLU A 175 1.43 19.45 5.70
C GLU A 175 0.30 18.64 6.34
N MET A 176 0.49 17.33 6.46
CA MET A 176 -0.50 16.46 7.10
C MET A 176 -0.86 16.91 8.52
N PHE A 177 0.07 17.50 9.27
CA PHE A 177 -0.17 17.94 10.64
C PHE A 177 -0.98 19.24 10.76
N GLN A 178 -1.22 19.92 9.64
CA GLN A 178 -2.14 21.06 9.55
C GLN A 178 -3.60 20.60 9.44
N ARG A 179 -3.85 19.31 9.29
CA ARG A 179 -5.17 18.69 9.17
C ARG A 179 -5.61 18.03 10.48
N PRO A 180 -6.90 17.69 10.63
CA PRO A 180 -7.39 16.93 11.79
C PRO A 180 -6.59 15.62 11.98
N LYS A 181 -6.37 15.23 13.24
CA LYS A 181 -5.61 14.00 13.58
C LYS A 181 -6.15 12.72 12.92
N THR A 182 -7.45 12.69 12.62
CA THR A 182 -8.11 11.59 11.90
C THR A 182 -7.64 11.41 10.46
N ASP A 183 -6.91 12.41 9.91
CA ASP A 183 -6.45 12.44 8.54
C ASP A 183 -4.96 12.07 8.39
N TRP A 184 -4.27 11.72 9.50
CA TRP A 184 -2.82 11.45 9.51
C TRP A 184 -2.49 10.01 9.12
N HIS A 185 -2.95 9.59 7.96
CA HIS A 185 -2.71 8.25 7.43
C HIS A 185 -2.60 8.24 5.90
N ASP A 186 -2.08 7.14 5.37
CA ASP A 186 -1.81 6.92 3.95
C ASP A 186 -3.04 7.08 3.05
N SER A 187 -4.20 6.60 3.48
CA SER A 187 -5.42 6.64 2.68
C SER A 187 -5.91 8.08 2.45
N LYS A 188 -5.82 8.94 3.47
CA LYS A 188 -6.16 10.35 3.30
C LYS A 188 -5.12 11.09 2.47
N CYS A 189 -3.85 10.77 2.66
CA CYS A 189 -2.76 11.26 1.82
C CYS A 189 -3.00 10.93 0.33
N PHE A 190 -3.36 9.68 0.03
CA PHE A 190 -3.70 9.25 -1.33
C PHE A 190 -4.88 10.03 -1.91
N ASP A 191 -5.97 10.18 -1.17
CA ASP A 191 -7.15 10.91 -1.64
C ASP A 191 -6.82 12.37 -1.97
N ILE A 192 -6.04 13.06 -1.11
CA ILE A 192 -5.60 14.44 -1.34
C ILE A 192 -4.71 14.54 -2.58
N ALA A 193 -3.73 13.66 -2.71
CA ALA A 193 -2.83 13.67 -3.86
C ALA A 193 -3.58 13.35 -5.17
N ARG A 194 -4.52 12.41 -5.12
CA ARG A 194 -5.38 12.08 -6.27
C ARG A 194 -6.25 13.26 -6.71
N GLU A 195 -6.88 13.95 -5.77
CA GLU A 195 -7.70 15.15 -6.04
C GLU A 195 -6.88 16.30 -6.63
N ARG A 196 -5.63 16.46 -6.17
CA ARG A 196 -4.71 17.50 -6.65
C ARG A 196 -4.01 17.15 -7.96
N SER A 197 -3.97 15.89 -8.34
CA SER A 197 -3.18 15.39 -9.47
C SER A 197 -3.57 15.96 -10.83
N GLY A 198 -4.77 16.55 -10.97
CA GLY A 198 -5.32 16.99 -12.25
C GLY A 198 -5.60 15.84 -13.23
N ILE A 199 -5.48 14.58 -12.81
CA ILE A 199 -5.81 13.42 -13.62
C ILE A 199 -7.34 13.39 -13.82
N ASP A 200 -7.78 13.33 -15.07
CA ASP A 200 -9.18 13.20 -15.40
C ASP A 200 -9.79 11.96 -14.67
N PRO A 201 -10.90 12.12 -13.92
CA PRO A 201 -11.57 11.00 -13.25
C PRO A 201 -11.93 9.83 -14.17
N SER A 202 -12.16 10.06 -15.46
CA SER A 202 -12.37 8.99 -16.44
C SER A 202 -11.17 8.04 -16.59
N LYS A 203 -9.97 8.47 -16.14
CA LYS A 203 -8.76 7.65 -16.11
C LYS A 203 -8.58 6.87 -14.82
N TRP A 204 -9.48 6.99 -13.87
CA TRP A 204 -9.49 6.20 -12.64
C TRP A 204 -10.35 4.94 -12.83
N HIS A 205 -9.93 3.84 -12.21
CA HIS A 205 -10.70 2.62 -12.12
C HIS A 205 -11.03 2.34 -10.65
N ASN A 206 -12.23 2.71 -10.24
CA ASN A 206 -12.72 2.39 -8.89
C ASN A 206 -13.23 0.95 -8.88
N LEU A 207 -12.44 0.03 -8.31
CA LEU A 207 -12.74 -1.41 -8.24
C LEU A 207 -13.95 -1.73 -7.36
N SER A 208 -14.36 -0.79 -6.51
CA SER A 208 -15.48 -0.92 -5.56
C SER A 208 -16.54 0.14 -5.78
N GLU A 209 -16.78 0.51 -7.02
CA GLU A 209 -17.80 1.49 -7.37
C GLU A 209 -19.18 1.10 -6.81
N GLY A 210 -19.85 2.04 -6.15
CA GLY A 210 -21.14 1.80 -5.50
C GLY A 210 -21.09 1.03 -4.18
N LEU A 211 -19.91 0.51 -3.77
CA LEU A 211 -19.78 -0.23 -2.53
C LEU A 211 -19.47 0.69 -1.33
N GLY A 212 -20.19 0.50 -0.23
CA GLY A 212 -19.96 1.15 1.05
C GLY A 212 -19.42 0.20 2.12
N GLY A 213 -19.02 0.76 3.27
CA GLY A 213 -18.52 0.03 4.43
C GLY A 213 -17.01 0.10 4.63
N TRP A 214 -16.54 -0.44 5.75
CA TRP A 214 -15.12 -0.36 6.15
C TRP A 214 -14.20 -1.23 5.30
N HIS A 215 -14.68 -2.35 4.82
CA HIS A 215 -13.91 -3.35 4.11
C HIS A 215 -14.66 -3.80 2.86
N VAL A 216 -14.32 -3.18 1.73
CA VAL A 216 -14.99 -3.45 0.45
C VAL A 216 -14.32 -4.56 -0.36
N TRP A 217 -13.08 -4.92 -0.05
CA TRP A 217 -12.28 -5.93 -0.75
C TRP A 217 -13.06 -7.22 -1.11
N PRO A 218 -13.76 -7.89 -0.15
CA PRO A 218 -14.43 -9.17 -0.43
C PRO A 218 -15.59 -9.09 -1.43
N ARG A 219 -15.95 -7.88 -1.88
CA ARG A 219 -17.05 -7.68 -2.85
C ARG A 219 -16.56 -7.13 -4.18
N THR A 220 -15.23 -7.16 -4.37
CA THR A 220 -14.58 -6.69 -5.60
C THR A 220 -13.93 -7.84 -6.35
N LEU A 221 -13.48 -7.59 -7.58
CA LEU A 221 -12.75 -8.60 -8.34
C LEU A 221 -11.41 -9.03 -7.69
N LEU A 222 -10.89 -8.28 -6.71
CA LEU A 222 -9.70 -8.68 -5.96
C LEU A 222 -9.91 -9.99 -5.18
N GLU A 223 -11.15 -10.28 -4.72
CA GLU A 223 -11.50 -11.51 -4.02
C GLU A 223 -11.32 -12.77 -4.89
N ARG A 224 -11.28 -12.63 -6.20
CA ARG A 224 -11.08 -13.78 -7.11
C ARG A 224 -9.72 -14.43 -6.95
N PHE A 225 -8.72 -13.66 -6.53
CA PHE A 225 -7.34 -14.15 -6.43
C PHE A 225 -6.66 -13.83 -5.09
N SER A 226 -7.27 -13.03 -4.22
CA SER A 226 -6.63 -12.59 -2.99
C SER A 226 -7.63 -12.33 -1.86
N ARG A 227 -7.15 -12.43 -0.62
CA ARG A 227 -7.89 -12.11 0.60
C ARG A 227 -7.11 -11.13 1.46
N HIS A 228 -7.76 -10.07 1.92
CA HIS A 228 -7.19 -9.08 2.82
C HIS A 228 -7.64 -9.36 4.26
N GLN A 229 -6.70 -9.70 5.14
CA GLN A 229 -6.94 -10.04 6.55
C GLN A 229 -7.02 -8.79 7.42
N LYS A 230 -7.98 -7.91 7.09
CA LYS A 230 -8.11 -6.60 7.72
C LYS A 230 -8.61 -6.69 9.16
N GLY A 231 -7.86 -6.05 10.06
CA GLY A 231 -8.23 -5.89 11.47
C GLY A 231 -7.69 -7.00 12.40
N PRO A 232 -7.59 -6.70 13.71
CA PRO A 232 -6.93 -7.60 14.67
C PRO A 232 -7.63 -8.95 14.85
N THR A 233 -8.97 -8.97 14.79
CA THR A 233 -9.72 -10.22 14.94
C THR A 233 -9.45 -11.18 13.78
N ARG A 234 -9.53 -10.70 12.55
CA ARG A 234 -9.27 -11.54 11.37
C ARG A 234 -7.82 -12.01 11.30
N LYS A 235 -6.86 -11.14 11.67
CA LYS A 235 -5.45 -11.52 11.77
C LYS A 235 -5.24 -12.62 12.79
N ARG A 236 -5.85 -12.53 13.97
CA ARG A 236 -5.78 -13.57 15.01
C ARG A 236 -6.36 -14.87 14.53
N ASP A 237 -7.50 -14.85 13.84
CA ASP A 237 -8.18 -16.07 13.36
C ASP A 237 -7.37 -16.75 12.24
N THR A 238 -6.61 -15.97 11.44
CA THR A 238 -5.80 -16.50 10.34
C THR A 238 -4.38 -16.87 10.77
N TYR A 239 -3.75 -16.07 11.65
CA TYR A 239 -2.32 -16.18 11.99
C TYR A 239 -2.07 -16.56 13.46
N GLY A 240 -3.13 -16.86 14.21
CA GLY A 240 -3.05 -17.28 15.62
C GLY A 240 -2.78 -16.15 16.60
N SER A 241 -2.45 -16.52 17.85
CA SER A 241 -2.30 -15.58 18.98
C SER A 241 -1.10 -14.61 18.88
N ILE A 242 -0.26 -14.74 17.86
CA ILE A 242 0.90 -13.87 17.63
C ILE A 242 0.50 -12.56 16.94
N ALA A 243 -0.72 -12.47 16.40
CA ALA A 243 -1.21 -11.27 15.76
C ALA A 243 -1.25 -10.07 16.73
N PRO A 244 -0.80 -8.86 16.33
CA PRO A 244 -0.75 -7.67 17.16
C PRO A 244 -2.14 -7.13 17.52
#